data_8a31759c6543bfca24bf964b31bcf319
#
_entry.id   8a31759c6543bfca24bf964b31bcf319
#
_cell.length_a   1.000
_cell.length_b   1.000
_cell.length_c   1.000
_cell.angle_alpha   90.00
_cell.angle_beta   90.00
_cell.angle_gamma   90.00
#
_symmetry.space_group_name_H-M   'P 1'
#
loop_
_entity.id
_entity.type
_entity.pdbx_description
1 polymer ?
#
loop_
_entity_poly.entity_id
_entity_poly.type
_entity_poly.pdbx_seq_one_letter_code
_entity_poly.pdbx_strand_id
1 'polypeptide(L)'
;MNIETIISICLGIGLAASAGFRVFLPLFALSLSAYFNVLEINESWQWLGSLSAVIILGVATLVEIVAYFIPFIDNLLDSIAVALAAFAGTIVMLSTIVDLSPEITWTLAIIAGGGTAAIISGTSSVTRLASTATTGGVGNPVVSTVETGTSIIMSIVSLFLPVLAFILVIFLLVITFRLYKKFKKPKV
;
A
#
# COMPACT_ATOMS: atom_id res chain seq x y z
N MET A 1 20.45 -5.97 -15.47
CA MET A 1 19.66 -5.53 -14.31
C MET A 1 20.50 -5.80 -13.08
N ASN A 2 20.88 -4.77 -12.36
CA ASN A 2 21.76 -4.87 -11.20
C ASN A 2 20.98 -5.41 -9.98
N ILE A 3 21.66 -5.95 -8.98
CA ILE A 3 21.02 -6.43 -7.73
C ILE A 3 20.25 -5.30 -7.04
N GLU A 4 20.79 -4.07 -7.07
CA GLU A 4 20.15 -2.88 -6.52
C GLU A 4 18.80 -2.58 -7.16
N THR A 5 18.72 -2.68 -8.50
CA THR A 5 17.45 -2.52 -9.24
C THR A 5 16.40 -3.57 -8.82
N ILE A 6 16.83 -4.84 -8.62
CA ILE A 6 15.91 -5.90 -8.17
C ILE A 6 15.41 -5.60 -6.76
N ILE A 7 16.29 -5.20 -5.86
CA ILE A 7 15.94 -4.85 -4.49
C ILE A 7 14.99 -3.65 -4.46
N SER A 8 15.23 -2.61 -5.28
CA SER A 8 14.38 -1.43 -5.36
C SER A 8 12.96 -1.75 -5.89
N ILE A 9 12.85 -2.65 -6.86
CA ILE A 9 11.55 -3.14 -7.35
C ILE A 9 10.83 -3.94 -6.25
N CYS A 10 11.52 -4.84 -5.55
CA CYS A 10 10.93 -5.60 -4.44
C CYS A 10 10.44 -4.68 -3.32
N LEU A 11 11.23 -3.67 -2.96
CA LEU A 11 10.88 -2.63 -2.00
C LEU A 11 9.61 -1.89 -2.45
N GLY A 12 9.58 -1.41 -3.69
CA GLY A 12 8.45 -0.68 -4.25
C GLY A 12 7.16 -1.49 -4.25
N ILE A 13 7.21 -2.76 -4.64
CA ILE A 13 6.06 -3.66 -4.64
C ILE A 13 5.58 -3.92 -3.20
N GLY A 14 6.48 -4.12 -2.25
CA GLY A 14 6.13 -4.34 -0.85
C GLY A 14 5.45 -3.11 -0.22
N LEU A 15 6.00 -1.91 -0.44
CA LEU A 15 5.38 -0.66 0.01
C LEU A 15 4.07 -0.36 -0.72
N ALA A 16 3.96 -0.68 -2.02
CA ALA A 16 2.71 -0.55 -2.77
C ALA A 16 1.62 -1.48 -2.21
N ALA A 17 1.97 -2.70 -1.80
CA ALA A 17 1.05 -3.59 -1.11
C ALA A 17 0.58 -3.01 0.22
N SER A 18 1.47 -2.38 0.98
CA SER A 18 1.12 -1.63 2.19
C SER A 18 0.14 -0.48 1.90
N ALA A 19 0.34 0.25 0.78
CA ALA A 19 -0.55 1.32 0.32
C ALA A 19 -1.96 0.83 0.00
N GLY A 20 -2.11 -0.44 -0.36
CA GLY A 20 -3.41 -1.08 -0.54
C GLY A 20 -4.23 -1.21 0.75
N PHE A 21 -3.59 -1.24 1.92
CA PHE A 21 -4.26 -1.23 3.23
C PHE A 21 -4.42 0.19 3.79
N ARG A 22 -3.38 1.04 3.69
CA ARG A 22 -3.36 2.43 4.15
C ARG A 22 -2.56 3.28 3.18
N VAL A 23 -3.21 4.29 2.62
CA VAL A 23 -2.67 5.09 1.51
C VAL A 23 -1.44 5.89 1.94
N PHE A 24 -1.55 6.62 3.04
CA PHE A 24 -0.48 7.54 3.47
C PHE A 24 0.61 6.88 4.31
N LEU A 25 0.33 5.77 4.97
CA LEU A 25 1.27 5.12 5.89
C LEU A 25 2.58 4.68 5.20
N PRO A 26 2.59 3.95 4.06
CA PRO A 26 3.84 3.59 3.39
C PRO A 26 4.56 4.79 2.77
N LEU A 27 3.85 5.81 2.33
CA LEU A 27 4.44 7.07 1.88
C LEU A 27 5.15 7.79 3.03
N PHE A 28 4.54 7.81 4.21
CA PHE A 28 5.15 8.35 5.42
C PHE A 28 6.38 7.54 5.84
N ALA A 29 6.30 6.20 5.84
CA ALA A 29 7.42 5.32 6.16
C ALA A 29 8.59 5.53 5.20
N LEU A 30 8.32 5.65 3.89
CA LEU A 30 9.32 5.96 2.87
C LEU A 30 9.95 7.35 3.10
N SER A 31 9.11 8.36 3.31
CA SER A 31 9.54 9.74 3.60
C SER A 31 10.43 9.81 4.83
N LEU A 32 10.06 9.13 5.90
CA LEU A 32 10.82 9.07 7.15
C LEU A 32 12.18 8.38 6.93
N SER A 33 12.20 7.27 6.18
CA SER A 33 13.44 6.55 5.86
C SER A 33 14.39 7.39 5.00
N ALA A 34 13.86 8.13 4.04
CA ALA A 34 14.64 9.05 3.22
C ALA A 34 15.17 10.24 4.04
N TYR A 35 14.36 10.82 4.91
CA TYR A 35 14.75 11.92 5.79
C TYR A 35 15.93 11.55 6.70
N PHE A 36 15.94 10.35 7.26
CA PHE A 36 17.04 9.85 8.09
C PHE A 36 18.19 9.21 7.30
N ASN A 37 18.18 9.30 5.95
CA ASN A 37 19.18 8.70 5.07
C ASN A 37 19.35 7.18 5.28
N VAL A 38 18.27 6.48 5.67
CA VAL A 38 18.25 5.01 5.77
C VAL A 38 18.09 4.38 4.39
N LEU A 39 17.42 5.10 3.48
CA LEU A 39 17.13 4.65 2.12
C LEU A 39 17.40 5.79 1.14
N GLU A 40 18.12 5.47 0.07
CA GLU A 40 18.23 6.35 -1.10
C GLU A 40 17.01 6.17 -1.99
N ILE A 41 16.37 7.28 -2.33
CA ILE A 41 15.22 7.31 -3.23
C ILE A 41 15.61 7.94 -4.56
N ASN A 42 14.82 7.66 -5.60
CA ASN A 42 15.02 8.20 -6.93
C ASN A 42 15.17 9.73 -6.90
N GLU A 43 16.14 10.27 -7.68
CA GLU A 43 16.49 11.69 -7.69
C GLU A 43 15.28 12.62 -7.89
N SER A 44 14.36 12.24 -8.77
CA SER A 44 13.15 13.01 -9.05
C SER A 44 12.20 13.12 -7.85
N TRP A 45 12.37 12.27 -6.84
CA TRP A 45 11.49 12.16 -5.66
C TRP A 45 12.17 12.54 -4.35
N GLN A 46 13.38 13.09 -4.39
CA GLN A 46 14.15 13.49 -3.19
C GLN A 46 13.40 14.43 -2.25
N TRP A 47 12.45 15.21 -2.77
CA TRP A 47 11.61 16.06 -1.96
C TRP A 47 10.80 15.31 -0.88
N LEU A 48 10.50 14.01 -1.10
CA LEU A 48 9.88 13.16 -0.09
C LEU A 48 10.73 13.00 1.18
N GLY A 49 12.06 13.12 1.10
CA GLY A 49 12.97 13.14 2.24
C GLY A 49 13.05 14.49 2.96
N SER A 50 12.22 15.48 2.62
CA SER A 50 12.18 16.77 3.32
C SER A 50 11.39 16.69 4.63
N LEU A 51 11.75 17.53 5.61
CA LEU A 51 11.00 17.65 6.86
C LEU A 51 9.53 17.99 6.62
N SER A 52 9.25 18.81 5.63
CA SER A 52 7.88 19.20 5.25
C SER A 52 7.08 17.97 4.79
N ALA A 53 7.66 17.12 3.94
CA ALA A 53 7.02 15.90 3.47
C ALA A 53 6.74 14.94 4.65
N VAL A 54 7.71 14.74 5.54
CA VAL A 54 7.55 13.92 6.75
C VAL A 54 6.37 14.41 7.60
N ILE A 55 6.29 15.73 7.86
CA ILE A 55 5.21 16.30 8.68
C ILE A 55 3.87 16.14 7.98
N ILE A 56 3.76 16.48 6.69
CA ILE A 56 2.50 16.41 5.94
C ILE A 56 2.01 14.97 5.86
N LEU A 57 2.88 14.02 5.47
CA LEU A 57 2.52 12.60 5.35
C LEU A 57 2.24 11.97 6.72
N GLY A 58 2.95 12.38 7.77
CA GLY A 58 2.68 11.95 9.14
C GLY A 58 1.30 12.39 9.62
N VAL A 59 0.94 13.66 9.41
CA VAL A 59 -0.39 14.18 9.74
C VAL A 59 -1.47 13.48 8.89
N ALA A 60 -1.23 13.32 7.58
CA ALA A 60 -2.17 12.62 6.69
C ALA A 60 -2.40 11.16 7.14
N THR A 61 -1.34 10.46 7.54
CA THR A 61 -1.44 9.10 8.09
C THR A 61 -2.28 9.05 9.37
N LEU A 62 -2.07 9.98 10.30
CA LEU A 62 -2.86 10.05 11.53
C LEU A 62 -4.33 10.35 11.24
N VAL A 63 -4.59 11.30 10.34
CA VAL A 63 -5.97 11.64 9.92
C VAL A 63 -6.61 10.44 9.23
N GLU A 64 -5.92 9.75 8.33
CA GLU A 64 -6.42 8.52 7.68
C GLU A 64 -6.79 7.46 8.72
N ILE A 65 -5.90 7.16 9.66
CA ILE A 65 -6.16 6.15 10.69
C ILE A 65 -7.39 6.53 11.50
N VAL A 66 -7.48 7.75 12.01
CA VAL A 66 -8.63 8.21 12.82
C VAL A 66 -9.93 8.19 12.02
N ALA A 67 -9.90 8.63 10.76
CA ALA A 67 -11.07 8.69 9.88
C ALA A 67 -11.70 7.32 9.67
N TYR A 68 -10.91 6.27 9.59
CA TYR A 68 -11.41 4.90 9.45
C TYR A 68 -12.06 4.32 10.72
N PHE A 69 -11.98 4.99 11.86
CA PHE A 69 -12.72 4.62 13.07
C PHE A 69 -14.09 5.32 13.17
N ILE A 70 -14.40 6.25 12.26
CA ILE A 70 -15.67 6.98 12.25
C ILE A 70 -16.58 6.37 11.19
N PRO A 71 -17.70 5.69 11.58
CA PRO A 71 -18.50 4.83 10.69
C PRO A 71 -19.03 5.48 9.42
N PHE A 72 -19.29 6.79 9.41
CA PHE A 72 -19.74 7.49 8.21
C PHE A 72 -18.60 7.85 7.28
N ILE A 73 -17.45 8.21 7.86
CA ILE A 73 -16.26 8.64 7.12
C ILE A 73 -15.57 7.43 6.49
N ASP A 74 -15.55 6.27 7.17
CA ASP A 74 -14.94 5.06 6.62
C ASP A 74 -15.62 4.63 5.31
N ASN A 75 -16.96 4.65 5.25
CA ASN A 75 -17.70 4.33 4.04
C ASN A 75 -17.44 5.32 2.89
N LEU A 76 -17.25 6.60 3.21
CA LEU A 76 -16.90 7.62 2.23
C LEU A 76 -15.48 7.39 1.69
N LEU A 77 -14.53 7.10 2.57
CA LEU A 77 -13.15 6.78 2.19
C LEU A 77 -13.08 5.51 1.32
N ASP A 78 -13.82 4.45 1.69
CA ASP A 78 -13.87 3.21 0.93
C ASP A 78 -14.36 3.41 -0.51
N SER A 79 -15.19 4.42 -0.77
CA SER A 79 -15.67 4.73 -2.13
C SER A 79 -14.57 5.19 -3.08
N ILE A 80 -13.50 5.78 -2.56
CA ILE A 80 -12.36 6.29 -3.33
C ILE A 80 -11.05 5.54 -3.02
N ALA A 81 -11.07 4.62 -2.06
CA ALA A 81 -9.89 3.95 -1.52
C ALA A 81 -9.06 3.27 -2.61
N VAL A 82 -9.70 2.53 -3.52
CA VAL A 82 -9.00 1.79 -4.58
C VAL A 82 -8.22 2.73 -5.51
N ALA A 83 -8.81 3.86 -5.89
CA ALA A 83 -8.17 4.84 -6.77
C ALA A 83 -6.99 5.53 -6.05
N LEU A 84 -7.20 5.91 -4.78
CA LEU A 84 -6.14 6.54 -3.97
C LEU A 84 -4.99 5.57 -3.70
N ALA A 85 -5.31 4.30 -3.39
CA ALA A 85 -4.30 3.27 -3.18
C ALA A 85 -3.50 3.00 -4.45
N ALA A 86 -4.15 2.90 -5.62
CA ALA A 86 -3.47 2.76 -6.90
C ALA A 86 -2.50 3.91 -7.16
N PHE A 87 -2.94 5.14 -6.90
CA PHE A 87 -2.11 6.32 -7.06
C PHE A 87 -0.92 6.31 -6.09
N ALA A 88 -1.15 6.05 -4.80
CA ALA A 88 -0.10 5.97 -3.80
C ALA A 88 0.91 4.86 -4.08
N GLY A 89 0.44 3.67 -4.47
CA GLY A 89 1.30 2.55 -4.85
C GLY A 89 2.16 2.85 -6.08
N THR A 90 1.62 3.61 -7.04
CA THR A 90 2.39 4.10 -8.19
C THR A 90 3.48 5.06 -7.75
N ILE A 91 3.16 6.06 -6.90
CA ILE A 91 4.14 7.04 -6.38
C ILE A 91 5.25 6.34 -5.61
N VAL A 92 4.89 5.46 -4.69
CA VAL A 92 5.87 4.71 -3.90
C VAL A 92 6.84 3.96 -4.81
N MET A 93 6.33 3.28 -5.83
CA MET A 93 7.18 2.53 -6.74
C MET A 93 8.04 3.43 -7.62
N LEU A 94 7.51 4.57 -8.11
CA LEU A 94 8.29 5.59 -8.82
C LEU A 94 9.44 6.14 -7.97
N SER A 95 9.20 6.30 -6.68
CA SER A 95 10.18 6.86 -5.75
C SER A 95 11.27 5.87 -5.37
N THR A 96 11.01 4.57 -5.46
CA THR A 96 11.96 3.52 -5.02
C THR A 96 12.78 2.95 -6.15
N ILE A 97 12.28 2.92 -7.39
CA ILE A 97 13.01 2.35 -8.53
C ILE A 97 14.21 3.22 -8.91
N VAL A 98 15.39 2.58 -9.00
CA VAL A 98 16.63 3.19 -9.46
C VAL A 98 17.16 2.45 -10.71
N ASP A 99 18.00 3.11 -11.50
CA ASP A 99 18.75 2.54 -12.63
C ASP A 99 17.89 1.94 -13.77
N LEU A 100 16.67 2.42 -13.96
CA LEU A 100 15.84 2.07 -15.11
C LEU A 100 15.49 3.30 -15.96
N SER A 101 15.22 3.07 -17.25
CA SER A 101 14.74 4.16 -18.11
C SER A 101 13.37 4.66 -17.62
N PRO A 102 13.05 5.94 -17.84
CA PRO A 102 11.78 6.52 -17.40
C PRO A 102 10.56 5.73 -17.89
N GLU A 103 10.56 5.23 -19.11
CA GLU A 103 9.44 4.49 -19.71
C GLU A 103 9.20 3.18 -18.96
N ILE A 104 10.27 2.45 -18.62
CA ILE A 104 10.18 1.19 -17.87
C ILE A 104 9.74 1.48 -16.44
N THR A 105 10.30 2.51 -15.81
CA THR A 105 9.96 2.93 -14.44
C THR A 105 8.48 3.26 -14.31
N TRP A 106 7.94 4.11 -15.19
CA TRP A 106 6.51 4.45 -15.21
C TRP A 106 5.63 3.24 -15.47
N THR A 107 6.00 2.38 -16.43
CA THR A 107 5.22 1.17 -16.75
C THR A 107 5.16 0.23 -15.55
N LEU A 108 6.29 -0.05 -14.91
CA LEU A 108 6.34 -0.89 -13.71
C LEU A 108 5.59 -0.26 -12.54
N ALA A 109 5.73 1.05 -12.33
CA ALA A 109 5.08 1.74 -11.24
C ALA A 109 3.56 1.69 -11.36
N ILE A 110 3.00 1.92 -12.53
CA ILE A 110 1.55 1.88 -12.74
C ILE A 110 1.04 0.45 -12.64
N ILE A 111 1.67 -0.51 -13.33
CA ILE A 111 1.16 -1.88 -13.42
C ILE A 111 1.45 -2.66 -12.13
N ALA A 112 2.71 -2.70 -11.69
CA ALA A 112 3.08 -3.49 -10.51
C ALA A 112 2.78 -2.73 -9.21
N GLY A 113 3.12 -1.45 -9.09
CA GLY A 113 2.84 -0.66 -7.90
C GLY A 113 1.36 -0.34 -7.75
N GLY A 114 0.80 0.39 -8.69
CA GLY A 114 -0.62 0.79 -8.67
C GLY A 114 -1.56 -0.42 -8.72
N GLY A 115 -1.27 -1.41 -9.57
CA GLY A 115 -2.06 -2.64 -9.67
C GLY A 115 -2.08 -3.46 -8.38
N THR A 116 -0.93 -3.65 -7.73
CA THR A 116 -0.85 -4.36 -6.44
C THR A 116 -1.66 -3.64 -5.37
N ALA A 117 -1.48 -2.33 -5.22
CA ALA A 117 -2.21 -1.52 -4.25
C ALA A 117 -3.72 -1.56 -4.50
N ALA A 118 -4.15 -1.44 -5.77
CA ALA A 118 -5.56 -1.50 -6.15
C ALA A 118 -6.22 -2.85 -5.80
N ILE A 119 -5.54 -3.97 -6.08
CA ILE A 119 -6.06 -5.32 -5.79
C ILE A 119 -6.22 -5.51 -4.27
N ILE A 120 -5.23 -5.10 -3.49
CA ILE A 120 -5.29 -5.22 -2.03
C ILE A 120 -6.37 -4.32 -1.46
N SER A 121 -6.44 -3.05 -1.88
CA SER A 121 -7.47 -2.10 -1.44
C SER A 121 -8.87 -2.57 -1.81
N GLY A 122 -9.06 -3.09 -3.03
CA GLY A 122 -10.34 -3.67 -3.45
C GLY A 122 -10.76 -4.87 -2.58
N THR A 123 -9.81 -5.70 -2.17
CA THR A 123 -10.07 -6.83 -1.25
C THR A 123 -10.45 -6.33 0.14
N SER A 124 -9.78 -5.31 0.64
CA SER A 124 -10.10 -4.62 1.89
C SER A 124 -11.52 -4.05 1.87
N SER A 125 -11.88 -3.31 0.82
CA SER A 125 -13.22 -2.75 0.65
C SER A 125 -14.31 -3.82 0.65
N VAL A 126 -14.10 -4.95 -0.03
CA VAL A 126 -15.03 -6.10 0.02
C VAL A 126 -15.17 -6.67 1.44
N THR A 127 -14.07 -6.78 2.18
CA THR A 127 -14.08 -7.25 3.56
C THR A 127 -14.87 -6.31 4.47
N ARG A 128 -14.74 -4.99 4.31
CA ARG A 128 -15.50 -3.97 5.05
C ARG A 128 -16.97 -4.00 4.69
N LEU A 129 -17.32 -4.14 3.41
CA LEU A 129 -18.71 -4.29 2.97
C LEU A 129 -19.34 -5.53 3.60
N ALA A 130 -18.65 -6.66 3.65
CA ALA A 130 -19.12 -7.87 4.31
C ALA A 130 -19.28 -7.66 5.84
N SER A 131 -18.35 -6.97 6.48
CA SER A 131 -18.44 -6.58 7.89
C SER A 131 -19.64 -5.69 8.14
N THR A 132 -19.85 -4.67 7.34
CA THR A 132 -21.01 -3.76 7.44
C THR A 132 -22.32 -4.51 7.25
N ALA A 133 -22.41 -5.40 6.26
CA ALA A 133 -23.61 -6.19 6.00
C ALA A 133 -23.95 -7.18 7.13
N THR A 134 -22.96 -7.70 7.84
CA THR A 134 -23.17 -8.72 8.90
C THR A 134 -23.24 -8.13 10.30
N THR A 135 -22.59 -6.99 10.55
CA THR A 135 -22.47 -6.40 11.90
C THR A 135 -23.06 -5.00 12.01
N GLY A 136 -23.69 -4.48 10.93
CA GLY A 136 -24.15 -3.09 10.91
C GLY A 136 -22.99 -2.06 11.00
N GLY A 137 -21.77 -2.47 10.65
CA GLY A 137 -20.58 -1.60 10.70
C GLY A 137 -19.80 -1.64 12.02
N VAL A 138 -20.33 -2.29 13.08
CA VAL A 138 -19.65 -2.40 14.37
C VAL A 138 -18.33 -3.17 14.27
N GLY A 139 -18.20 -4.07 13.30
CA GLY A 139 -16.96 -4.82 13.02
C GLY A 139 -15.88 -4.01 12.28
N ASN A 140 -16.21 -2.88 11.65
CA ASN A 140 -15.28 -2.12 10.83
C ASN A 140 -14.05 -1.59 11.60
N PRO A 141 -14.13 -1.13 12.85
CA PRO A 141 -12.96 -0.76 13.64
C PRO A 141 -11.96 -1.90 13.83
N VAL A 142 -12.43 -3.15 13.94
CA VAL A 142 -11.56 -4.34 14.04
C VAL A 142 -10.83 -4.57 12.72
N VAL A 143 -11.55 -4.52 11.60
CA VAL A 143 -10.96 -4.62 10.25
C VAL A 143 -9.91 -3.51 10.07
N SER A 144 -10.25 -2.26 10.43
CA SER A 144 -9.38 -1.10 10.35
C SER A 144 -8.09 -1.27 11.16
N THR A 145 -8.19 -1.83 12.36
CA THR A 145 -7.04 -2.12 13.23
C THR A 145 -6.10 -3.15 12.59
N VAL A 146 -6.67 -4.24 12.05
CA VAL A 146 -5.90 -5.29 11.35
C VAL A 146 -5.21 -4.73 10.11
N GLU A 147 -5.90 -3.94 9.30
CA GLU A 147 -5.33 -3.31 8.10
C GLU A 147 -4.20 -2.36 8.46
N THR A 148 -4.39 -1.50 9.47
CA THR A 148 -3.34 -0.58 9.92
C THR A 148 -2.12 -1.33 10.42
N GLY A 149 -2.31 -2.37 11.25
CA GLY A 149 -1.23 -3.24 11.73
C GLY A 149 -0.50 -3.93 10.57
N THR A 150 -1.25 -4.46 9.60
CA THR A 150 -0.68 -5.10 8.41
C THR A 150 0.11 -4.11 7.57
N SER A 151 -0.41 -2.89 7.36
CA SER A 151 0.30 -1.83 6.62
C SER A 151 1.60 -1.42 7.31
N ILE A 152 1.60 -1.28 8.64
CA ILE A 152 2.82 -0.98 9.42
C ILE A 152 3.85 -2.10 9.24
N ILE A 153 3.46 -3.35 9.46
CA ILE A 153 4.36 -4.50 9.36
C ILE A 153 4.91 -4.61 7.93
N MET A 154 4.04 -4.51 6.91
CA MET A 154 4.46 -4.59 5.51
C MET A 154 5.40 -3.45 5.13
N SER A 155 5.17 -2.22 5.61
CA SER A 155 6.09 -1.09 5.38
C SER A 155 7.45 -1.35 5.99
N ILE A 156 7.51 -1.80 7.26
CA ILE A 156 8.76 -2.12 7.95
C ILE A 156 9.50 -3.26 7.24
N VAL A 157 8.79 -4.35 6.93
CA VAL A 157 9.39 -5.50 6.24
C VAL A 157 9.89 -5.09 4.85
N SER A 158 9.17 -4.22 4.14
CA SER A 158 9.60 -3.73 2.83
C SER A 158 10.89 -2.93 2.91
N LEU A 159 11.03 -2.05 3.91
CA LEU A 159 12.21 -1.20 4.08
C LEU A 159 13.46 -2.00 4.47
N PHE A 160 13.33 -3.01 5.33
CA PHE A 160 14.49 -3.74 5.85
C PHE A 160 14.74 -5.10 5.18
N LEU A 161 13.71 -5.73 4.63
CA LEU A 161 13.75 -7.06 4.01
C LEU A 161 12.94 -7.08 2.69
N PRO A 162 13.33 -6.29 1.66
CA PRO A 162 12.54 -6.09 0.43
C PRO A 162 12.16 -7.40 -0.28
N VAL A 163 13.08 -8.35 -0.36
CA VAL A 163 12.81 -9.64 -1.01
C VAL A 163 11.77 -10.46 -0.24
N LEU A 164 11.81 -10.43 1.10
CA LEU A 164 10.79 -11.08 1.92
C LEU A 164 9.43 -10.41 1.74
N ALA A 165 9.39 -9.07 1.72
CA ALA A 165 8.17 -8.31 1.44
C ALA A 165 7.55 -8.73 0.10
N PHE A 166 8.35 -8.82 -0.96
CA PHE A 166 7.91 -9.27 -2.28
C PHE A 166 7.30 -10.68 -2.26
N ILE A 167 7.94 -11.63 -1.57
CA ILE A 167 7.42 -13.00 -1.40
C ILE A 167 6.06 -12.97 -0.66
N LEU A 168 5.93 -12.17 0.40
CA LEU A 168 4.68 -12.02 1.14
C LEU A 168 3.58 -11.40 0.28
N VAL A 169 3.91 -10.42 -0.58
CA VAL A 169 2.94 -9.84 -1.52
C VAL A 169 2.44 -10.88 -2.52
N ILE A 170 3.33 -11.68 -3.12
CA ILE A 170 2.92 -12.76 -4.02
C ILE A 170 1.99 -13.73 -3.30
N PHE A 171 2.32 -14.11 -2.07
CA PHE A 171 1.48 -14.99 -1.25
C PHE A 171 0.09 -14.41 -1.00
N LEU A 172 0.01 -13.12 -0.62
CA LEU A 172 -1.25 -12.39 -0.43
C LEU A 172 -2.08 -12.34 -1.71
N LEU A 173 -1.47 -12.01 -2.84
CA LEU A 173 -2.16 -11.95 -4.13
C LEU A 173 -2.69 -13.32 -4.56
N VAL A 174 -1.91 -14.39 -4.35
CA VAL A 174 -2.35 -15.77 -4.65
C VAL A 174 -3.54 -16.19 -3.77
N ILE A 175 -3.50 -15.87 -2.47
CA ILE A 175 -4.63 -16.15 -1.56
C ILE A 175 -5.87 -15.39 -2.01
N THR A 176 -5.74 -14.08 -2.25
CA THR A 176 -6.84 -13.22 -2.72
C THR A 176 -7.47 -13.78 -3.99
N PHE A 177 -6.64 -14.17 -4.97
CA PHE A 177 -7.13 -14.75 -6.23
C PHE A 177 -7.82 -16.12 -6.03
N ARG A 178 -7.28 -16.96 -5.14
CA ARG A 178 -7.91 -18.26 -4.81
C ARG A 178 -9.26 -18.07 -4.11
N LEU A 179 -9.37 -17.14 -3.18
CA LEU A 179 -10.61 -16.81 -2.48
C LEU A 179 -11.65 -16.28 -3.48
N TYR A 180 -11.28 -15.31 -4.31
CA TYR A 180 -12.15 -14.78 -5.36
C TYR A 180 -12.70 -15.89 -6.27
N LYS A 181 -11.84 -16.81 -6.73
CA LYS A 181 -12.23 -17.92 -7.58
C LYS A 181 -13.18 -18.92 -6.87
N LYS A 182 -13.04 -19.10 -5.55
CA LYS A 182 -13.91 -19.94 -4.75
C LYS A 182 -15.32 -19.36 -4.60
N PHE A 183 -15.43 -18.04 -4.43
CA PHE A 183 -16.73 -17.34 -4.32
C PHE A 183 -17.44 -17.21 -5.66
N LYS A 184 -16.73 -17.20 -6.78
CA LYS A 184 -17.30 -17.07 -8.12
C LYS A 184 -17.84 -18.38 -8.70
N LYS A 185 -17.52 -19.55 -8.13
CA LYS A 185 -18.10 -20.82 -8.58
C LYS A 185 -19.57 -20.88 -8.13
N PRO A 186 -20.56 -20.92 -9.06
CA PRO A 186 -21.94 -21.16 -8.68
C PRO A 186 -21.99 -22.52 -7.97
N LYS A 187 -22.70 -22.57 -6.84
CA LYS A 187 -23.12 -23.86 -6.28
C LYS A 187 -24.11 -24.46 -7.28
N VAL A 188 -23.68 -25.48 -8.02
CA VAL A 188 -24.55 -26.36 -8.79
C VAL A 188 -25.28 -27.25 -7.79
#